data_bfca3b57caafc45fc96f772d74703db5
#
_entry.id   bfca3b57caafc45fc96f772d74703db5
#
_cell.length_a   1.000
_cell.length_b   1.000
_cell.length_c   1.000
_cell.angle_alpha   90.00
_cell.angle_beta   90.00
_cell.angle_gamma   90.00
#
_symmetry.space_group_name_H-M   'P 1'
#
loop_
_entity.id
_entity.type
_entity.pdbx_description
1 polymer ?
#
loop_
_entity_poly.entity_id
_entity_poly.type
_entity_poly.pdbx_seq_one_letter_code
_entity_poly.pdbx_strand_id
1 'polypeptide(L)'
;MCDLFGMSCNEEDRATRSLPIFSEYANRNPDGWGIGWFEGNNAVVHRAPRRADLDERFYDSIDEARSHNLIAHIRYATQGEPNDCNCHPFTRHYNGRDWMMAHNGWVTGAGGHPGAEGDTDSETIFHEIMDKVSEYQNSGTFRGKYQALKKAIKNVFDSHHSTINLNLLISDGNMLYAFNHYSAKPMYMLRRSKSYGGAILISTKELTEENWEVIPKDRLLCINNGEIEILSSPLV
;
A
#
# COMPACT_ATOMS: atom_id res chain seq x y z
N MET A 1 -13.38 -2.59 -8.83
CA MET A 1 -11.95 -2.16 -8.76
C MET A 1 -11.54 -2.10 -7.30
N CYS A 2 -10.36 -2.59 -6.99
CA CYS A 2 -9.78 -2.70 -5.65
C CYS A 2 -9.90 -1.42 -4.80
N ASP A 3 -9.83 -1.54 -3.50
CA ASP A 3 -9.74 -0.42 -2.57
C ASP A 3 -8.51 -0.56 -1.67
N LEU A 4 -7.88 0.58 -1.34
CA LEU A 4 -6.69 0.69 -0.49
C LEU A 4 -7.03 1.43 0.79
N PHE A 5 -6.42 0.99 1.89
CA PHE A 5 -6.35 1.71 3.14
C PHE A 5 -4.93 1.66 3.71
N GLY A 6 -4.43 2.76 4.22
CA GLY A 6 -3.16 2.87 4.93
C GLY A 6 -3.29 3.72 6.16
N MET A 7 -2.53 3.38 7.19
CA MET A 7 -2.42 4.17 8.42
C MET A 7 -0.94 4.34 8.77
N SER A 8 -0.57 5.56 9.13
CA SER A 8 0.67 5.85 9.86
C SER A 8 0.32 6.66 11.10
N CYS A 9 0.78 6.25 12.28
CA CYS A 9 0.42 6.89 13.55
C CYS A 9 1.62 7.01 14.50
N ASN A 10 1.56 8.02 15.37
CA ASN A 10 2.59 8.30 16.37
C ASN A 10 2.55 7.28 17.54
N GLU A 11 1.38 6.78 17.86
CA GLU A 11 1.17 5.70 18.83
C GLU A 11 0.59 4.50 18.08
N GLU A 12 1.06 3.28 18.41
CA GLU A 12 0.55 2.08 17.77
C GLU A 12 -0.96 1.94 17.90
N ASP A 13 -1.64 1.74 16.78
CA ASP A 13 -3.10 1.61 16.67
C ASP A 13 -3.46 0.39 15.81
N ARG A 14 -4.73 -0.04 15.86
CA ARG A 14 -5.32 -1.15 15.11
C ARG A 14 -6.27 -0.72 14.01
N ALA A 15 -6.51 0.58 13.86
CA ALA A 15 -7.51 1.14 12.94
C ALA A 15 -8.93 0.54 13.14
N THR A 16 -9.28 0.19 14.38
CA THR A 16 -10.54 -0.49 14.74
C THR A 16 -11.80 0.28 14.34
N ARG A 17 -11.69 1.60 14.14
CA ARG A 17 -12.81 2.44 13.65
C ARG A 17 -12.90 2.42 12.12
N SER A 18 -11.77 2.38 11.43
CA SER A 18 -11.72 2.57 9.97
C SER A 18 -11.86 1.26 9.19
N LEU A 19 -11.23 0.18 9.65
CA LEU A 19 -11.22 -1.09 8.92
C LEU A 19 -12.59 -1.77 8.82
N PRO A 20 -13.47 -1.75 9.84
CA PRO A 20 -14.84 -2.26 9.69
C PRO A 20 -15.62 -1.50 8.59
N ILE A 21 -15.51 -0.17 8.53
CA ILE A 21 -16.15 0.64 7.48
C ILE A 21 -15.52 0.31 6.11
N PHE A 22 -14.19 0.15 6.07
CA PHE A 22 -13.47 -0.23 4.86
C PHE A 22 -13.90 -1.60 4.33
N SER A 23 -14.21 -2.58 5.22
CA SER A 23 -14.66 -3.92 4.81
C SER A 23 -15.96 -3.91 4.02
N GLU A 24 -16.84 -2.92 4.22
CA GLU A 24 -18.12 -2.81 3.50
C GLU A 24 -17.94 -2.66 1.98
N TYR A 25 -16.78 -2.17 1.52
CA TYR A 25 -16.47 -2.08 0.10
C TYR A 25 -16.23 -3.44 -0.56
N ALA A 26 -16.07 -4.52 0.23
CA ALA A 26 -15.97 -5.89 -0.28
C ALA A 26 -17.26 -6.35 -0.97
N ASN A 27 -18.40 -5.71 -0.74
CA ASN A 27 -19.64 -6.00 -1.47
C ASN A 27 -19.50 -5.72 -2.98
N ARG A 28 -18.59 -4.84 -3.39
CA ARG A 28 -18.25 -4.49 -4.78
C ARG A 28 -16.92 -5.06 -5.25
N ASN A 29 -16.09 -5.51 -4.31
CA ASN A 29 -14.74 -6.07 -4.55
C ASN A 29 -14.64 -7.40 -3.81
N PRO A 30 -15.31 -8.47 -4.29
CA PRO A 30 -15.53 -9.69 -3.50
C PRO A 30 -14.37 -10.70 -3.54
N ASP A 31 -13.27 -10.41 -4.27
CA ASP A 31 -12.32 -11.41 -4.71
C ASP A 31 -11.12 -11.61 -3.75
N GLY A 32 -11.13 -10.91 -2.63
CA GLY A 32 -10.13 -11.06 -1.60
C GLY A 32 -9.92 -9.84 -0.72
N TRP A 33 -9.19 -10.08 0.37
CA TRP A 33 -8.75 -9.03 1.29
C TRP A 33 -7.35 -9.34 1.82
N GLY A 34 -6.72 -8.34 2.38
CA GLY A 34 -5.56 -8.51 3.24
C GLY A 34 -5.30 -7.30 4.11
N ILE A 35 -4.73 -7.56 5.27
CA ILE A 35 -4.24 -6.59 6.24
C ILE A 35 -2.78 -6.94 6.53
N GLY A 36 -1.89 -5.94 6.44
CA GLY A 36 -0.49 -6.08 6.77
C GLY A 36 -0.07 -5.02 7.80
N TRP A 37 0.73 -5.42 8.76
CA TRP A 37 1.30 -4.57 9.80
C TRP A 37 2.73 -5.00 10.12
N PHE A 38 3.39 -4.35 11.06
CA PHE A 38 4.76 -4.67 11.43
C PHE A 38 4.89 -5.05 12.91
N GLU A 39 5.65 -6.11 13.16
CA GLU A 39 6.17 -6.49 14.46
C GLU A 39 7.69 -6.32 14.44
N GLY A 40 8.17 -5.19 14.96
CA GLY A 40 9.55 -4.78 14.80
C GLY A 40 9.91 -4.53 13.33
N ASN A 41 10.86 -5.30 12.79
CA ASN A 41 11.29 -5.21 11.39
C ASN A 41 10.58 -6.19 10.44
N ASN A 42 9.70 -7.04 10.96
CA ASN A 42 9.03 -8.08 10.19
C ASN A 42 7.60 -7.66 9.85
N ALA A 43 7.20 -7.86 8.61
CA ALA A 43 5.81 -7.70 8.20
C ALA A 43 5.01 -8.94 8.55
N VAL A 44 3.85 -8.75 9.17
CA VAL A 44 2.84 -9.77 9.36
C VAL A 44 1.71 -9.46 8.40
N VAL A 45 1.28 -10.45 7.61
CA VAL A 45 0.22 -10.29 6.62
C VAL A 45 -0.82 -11.38 6.77
N HIS A 46 -2.05 -10.99 7.04
CA HIS A 46 -3.22 -11.84 6.96
C HIS A 46 -3.99 -11.49 5.68
N ARG A 47 -4.31 -12.50 4.89
CA ARG A 47 -5.00 -12.34 3.61
C ARG A 47 -5.82 -13.56 3.25
N ALA A 48 -6.87 -13.36 2.46
CA ALA A 48 -7.70 -14.45 1.95
C ALA A 48 -8.41 -14.05 0.65
N PRO A 49 -8.65 -15.01 -0.29
CA PRO A 49 -9.43 -14.80 -1.49
C PRO A 49 -10.94 -14.91 -1.19
N ARG A 50 -11.43 -14.09 -0.26
CA ARG A 50 -12.82 -14.07 0.23
C ARG A 50 -13.27 -12.63 0.44
N ARG A 51 -14.56 -12.43 0.54
CA ARG A 51 -15.14 -11.12 0.89
C ARG A 51 -14.78 -10.76 2.33
N ALA A 52 -14.19 -9.56 2.51
CA ALA A 52 -13.76 -9.06 3.82
C ALA A 52 -14.94 -8.89 4.79
N ASP A 53 -16.07 -8.38 4.33
CA ASP A 53 -17.27 -8.09 5.13
C ASP A 53 -18.00 -9.37 5.63
N LEU A 54 -17.62 -10.55 5.12
CA LEU A 54 -18.20 -11.85 5.47
C LEU A 54 -17.16 -12.83 6.06
N ASP A 55 -15.91 -12.43 6.19
CA ASP A 55 -14.84 -13.30 6.72
C ASP A 55 -14.49 -12.87 8.16
N GLU A 56 -14.80 -13.72 9.15
CA GLU A 56 -14.48 -13.46 10.55
C GLU A 56 -12.98 -13.22 10.77
N ARG A 57 -12.10 -13.89 9.99
CA ARG A 57 -10.66 -13.69 10.06
C ARG A 57 -10.22 -12.26 9.70
N PHE A 58 -11.01 -11.53 8.91
CA PHE A 58 -10.72 -10.12 8.65
C PHE A 58 -10.83 -9.32 9.95
N TYR A 59 -11.88 -9.55 10.73
CA TYR A 59 -12.13 -8.85 12.00
C TYR A 59 -11.15 -9.30 13.08
N ASP A 60 -10.84 -10.60 13.17
CA ASP A 60 -9.79 -11.11 14.07
C ASP A 60 -8.44 -10.44 13.76
N SER A 61 -8.12 -10.27 12.49
CA SER A 61 -6.89 -9.59 12.06
C SER A 61 -6.83 -8.11 12.45
N ILE A 62 -7.97 -7.42 12.58
CA ILE A 62 -8.01 -6.05 13.09
C ILE A 62 -7.56 -6.01 14.55
N ASP A 63 -7.99 -6.98 15.36
CA ASP A 63 -7.63 -7.04 16.77
C ASP A 63 -6.16 -7.35 17.00
N GLU A 64 -5.52 -8.06 16.08
CA GLU A 64 -4.11 -8.40 16.11
C GLU A 64 -3.20 -7.29 15.55
N ALA A 65 -3.67 -6.56 14.52
CA ALA A 65 -2.88 -5.64 13.69
C ALA A 65 -2.51 -4.33 14.40
N ARG A 66 -1.81 -4.42 15.54
CA ARG A 66 -1.34 -3.25 16.29
C ARG A 66 0.04 -2.82 15.81
N SER A 67 0.12 -1.62 15.21
CA SER A 67 1.37 -1.11 14.65
C SER A 67 1.34 0.41 14.44
N HIS A 68 2.53 1.00 14.23
CA HIS A 68 2.66 2.38 13.74
C HIS A 68 2.26 2.54 12.27
N ASN A 69 2.45 1.49 11.47
CA ASN A 69 2.10 1.49 10.04
C ASN A 69 1.31 0.23 9.69
N LEU A 70 0.19 0.44 8.99
CA LEU A 70 -0.69 -0.62 8.54
C LEU A 70 -1.11 -0.36 7.09
N ILE A 71 -1.20 -1.42 6.30
CA ILE A 71 -1.77 -1.39 4.94
C ILE A 71 -2.86 -2.45 4.84
N ALA A 72 -4.04 -2.06 4.35
CA ALA A 72 -5.11 -2.99 4.02
C ALA A 72 -5.59 -2.81 2.58
N HIS A 73 -6.09 -3.90 2.01
CA HIS A 73 -6.55 -3.97 0.64
C HIS A 73 -7.82 -4.82 0.52
N ILE A 74 -8.75 -4.38 -0.33
CA ILE A 74 -9.91 -5.16 -0.75
C ILE A 74 -9.82 -5.37 -2.25
N ARG A 75 -9.76 -6.63 -2.67
CA ARG A 75 -9.45 -7.06 -4.02
C ARG A 75 -10.69 -7.14 -4.91
N TYR A 76 -10.56 -6.56 -6.10
CA TYR A 76 -11.35 -6.89 -7.27
C TYR A 76 -10.41 -7.49 -8.32
N ALA A 77 -10.53 -8.78 -8.60
CA ALA A 77 -9.61 -9.48 -9.48
C ALA A 77 -9.79 -9.02 -10.94
N THR A 78 -8.75 -8.42 -11.50
CA THR A 78 -8.62 -8.14 -12.93
C THR A 78 -7.61 -9.08 -13.58
N GLN A 79 -6.70 -9.64 -12.77
CA GLN A 79 -5.68 -10.60 -13.14
C GLN A 79 -5.39 -11.51 -11.93
N GLY A 80 -5.03 -12.76 -12.20
CA GLY A 80 -4.69 -13.77 -11.20
C GLY A 80 -5.90 -14.49 -10.62
N GLU A 81 -5.74 -15.79 -10.40
CA GLU A 81 -6.74 -16.66 -9.80
C GLU A 81 -7.08 -16.23 -8.36
N PRO A 82 -8.27 -16.61 -7.84
CA PRO A 82 -8.63 -16.39 -6.44
C PRO A 82 -7.76 -17.28 -5.51
N ASN A 83 -6.61 -16.76 -5.13
CA ASN A 83 -5.62 -17.40 -4.29
C ASN A 83 -5.05 -16.39 -3.29
N ASP A 84 -4.59 -16.87 -2.13
CA ASP A 84 -3.97 -16.05 -1.09
C ASP A 84 -2.75 -15.31 -1.63
N CYS A 85 -1.90 -15.96 -2.45
CA CYS A 85 -0.71 -15.33 -3.03
C CYS A 85 -1.03 -14.13 -3.94
N ASN A 86 -2.26 -14.03 -4.47
CA ASN A 86 -2.72 -12.94 -5.29
C ASN A 86 -3.44 -11.82 -4.51
N CYS A 87 -3.54 -11.95 -3.18
CA CYS A 87 -4.11 -10.91 -2.32
C CYS A 87 -3.02 -10.00 -1.74
N HIS A 88 -3.22 -8.68 -1.83
CA HIS A 88 -2.31 -7.70 -1.23
C HIS A 88 -2.47 -7.64 0.31
N PRO A 89 -1.49 -7.08 1.05
CA PRO A 89 -0.21 -6.59 0.55
C PRO A 89 0.78 -7.72 0.24
N PHE A 90 1.68 -7.46 -0.71
CA PHE A 90 2.85 -8.29 -0.97
C PHE A 90 4.01 -7.89 -0.08
N THR A 91 4.92 -8.82 0.21
CA THR A 91 6.08 -8.58 1.09
C THR A 91 7.38 -8.95 0.42
N ARG A 92 8.46 -8.24 0.79
CA ARG A 92 9.82 -8.56 0.38
C ARG A 92 10.82 -8.12 1.43
N HIS A 93 11.72 -9.03 1.82
CA HIS A 93 12.82 -8.69 2.71
C HIS A 93 13.92 -7.93 1.98
N TYR A 94 14.33 -6.79 2.53
CA TYR A 94 15.47 -6.02 2.03
C TYR A 94 16.14 -5.20 3.13
N ASN A 95 17.47 -5.31 3.23
CA ASN A 95 18.32 -4.56 4.14
C ASN A 95 17.87 -4.65 5.62
N GLY A 96 17.66 -5.90 6.09
CA GLY A 96 17.37 -6.21 7.49
C GLY A 96 15.96 -5.91 7.95
N ARG A 97 15.02 -5.69 7.02
CA ARG A 97 13.59 -5.50 7.30
C ARG A 97 12.72 -5.90 6.14
N ASP A 98 11.47 -6.13 6.45
CA ASP A 98 10.47 -6.38 5.42
C ASP A 98 9.91 -5.05 4.88
N TRP A 99 9.61 -5.10 3.61
CA TRP A 99 8.83 -4.10 2.90
C TRP A 99 7.51 -4.73 2.50
N MET A 100 6.44 -3.96 2.52
CA MET A 100 5.16 -4.41 1.98
C MET A 100 4.56 -3.37 1.06
N MET A 101 3.77 -3.85 0.08
CA MET A 101 3.09 -3.00 -0.90
C MET A 101 1.68 -3.49 -1.19
N ALA A 102 0.75 -2.54 -1.31
CA ALA A 102 -0.54 -2.75 -1.94
C ALA A 102 -0.72 -1.79 -3.13
N HIS A 103 -1.37 -2.29 -4.18
CA HIS A 103 -1.61 -1.57 -5.43
C HIS A 103 -3.09 -1.57 -5.79
N ASN A 104 -3.58 -0.44 -6.23
CA ASN A 104 -4.88 -0.30 -6.88
C ASN A 104 -4.69 0.33 -8.26
N GLY A 105 -4.96 -0.45 -9.28
CA GLY A 105 -4.75 -0.09 -10.68
C GLY A 105 -4.45 -1.30 -11.53
N TRP A 106 -3.73 -1.07 -12.62
CA TRP A 106 -3.15 -2.11 -13.48
C TRP A 106 -1.96 -1.56 -14.26
N VAL A 107 -1.02 -2.44 -14.59
CA VAL A 107 0.16 -2.14 -15.39
C VAL A 107 0.22 -3.10 -16.57
N THR A 108 -0.09 -2.61 -17.76
CA THR A 108 -0.09 -3.44 -18.96
C THR A 108 1.35 -3.84 -19.34
N GLY A 109 1.57 -5.13 -19.56
CA GLY A 109 2.86 -5.68 -19.94
C GLY A 109 3.80 -6.00 -18.78
N ALA A 110 3.39 -5.82 -17.53
CA ALA A 110 4.08 -6.39 -16.38
C ALA A 110 3.88 -7.92 -16.41
N GLY A 111 4.89 -8.65 -16.84
CA GLY A 111 4.78 -10.07 -17.17
C GLY A 111 5.65 -10.97 -16.31
N GLY A 112 5.27 -11.23 -15.06
CA GLY A 112 5.93 -12.19 -14.18
C GLY A 112 7.34 -11.77 -13.72
N HIS A 113 7.63 -11.97 -12.45
CA HIS A 113 8.97 -11.75 -11.89
C HIS A 113 9.43 -13.03 -11.18
N PRO A 114 10.72 -13.44 -11.26
CA PRO A 114 11.19 -14.68 -10.63
C PRO A 114 10.99 -14.77 -9.12
N GLY A 115 10.82 -13.63 -8.44
CA GLY A 115 10.55 -13.57 -7.01
C GLY A 115 9.07 -13.52 -6.64
N ALA A 116 8.16 -13.44 -7.63
CA ALA A 116 6.73 -13.43 -7.39
C ALA A 116 6.23 -14.85 -7.07
N GLU A 117 5.33 -14.95 -6.08
CA GLU A 117 4.65 -16.20 -5.72
C GLU A 117 3.34 -16.38 -6.50
N GLY A 118 2.69 -15.26 -6.82
CA GLY A 118 1.46 -15.21 -7.59
C GLY A 118 1.68 -14.83 -9.07
N ASP A 119 0.60 -14.47 -9.71
CA ASP A 119 0.58 -14.17 -11.15
C ASP A 119 -0.01 -12.78 -11.47
N THR A 120 -0.01 -11.87 -10.47
CA THR A 120 -0.52 -10.51 -10.64
C THR A 120 0.58 -9.55 -11.17
N ASP A 121 0.16 -8.58 -11.99
CA ASP A 121 0.99 -7.44 -12.38
C ASP A 121 1.50 -6.67 -11.17
N SER A 122 0.67 -6.57 -10.15
CA SER A 122 0.95 -5.85 -8.91
C SER A 122 2.15 -6.41 -8.15
N GLU A 123 2.25 -7.73 -8.03
CA GLU A 123 3.40 -8.36 -7.38
C GLU A 123 4.67 -8.21 -8.22
N THR A 124 4.53 -8.36 -9.54
CA THR A 124 5.63 -8.12 -10.49
C THR A 124 6.23 -6.73 -10.33
N ILE A 125 5.40 -5.68 -10.38
CA ILE A 125 5.92 -4.30 -10.22
C ILE A 125 6.49 -4.02 -8.83
N PHE A 126 5.98 -4.69 -7.78
CA PHE A 126 6.59 -4.57 -6.47
C PHE A 126 8.03 -5.09 -6.45
N HIS A 127 8.25 -6.25 -7.04
CA HIS A 127 9.59 -6.81 -7.16
C HIS A 127 10.50 -5.95 -8.03
N GLU A 128 10.02 -5.43 -9.16
CA GLU A 128 10.77 -4.50 -10.02
C GLU A 128 11.17 -3.21 -9.26
N ILE A 129 10.25 -2.62 -8.49
CA ILE A 129 10.52 -1.47 -7.64
C ILE A 129 11.63 -1.78 -6.64
N MET A 130 11.51 -2.91 -5.92
CA MET A 130 12.47 -3.29 -4.89
C MET A 130 13.84 -3.67 -5.45
N ASP A 131 13.92 -4.27 -6.63
CA ASP A 131 15.17 -4.51 -7.34
C ASP A 131 15.90 -3.18 -7.65
N LYS A 132 15.16 -2.18 -8.14
CA LYS A 132 15.71 -0.86 -8.41
C LYS A 132 16.11 -0.12 -7.13
N VAL A 133 15.34 -0.21 -6.06
CA VAL A 133 15.73 0.34 -4.76
C VAL A 133 17.06 -0.27 -4.30
N SER A 134 17.18 -1.60 -4.38
CA SER A 134 18.40 -2.32 -4.02
C SER A 134 19.60 -1.89 -4.90
N GLU A 135 19.42 -1.84 -6.22
CA GLU A 135 20.43 -1.39 -7.17
C GLU A 135 20.94 0.02 -6.83
N TYR A 136 20.03 0.97 -6.62
CA TYR A 136 20.40 2.36 -6.34
C TYR A 136 21.10 2.56 -5.00
N GLN A 137 20.70 1.82 -3.97
CA GLN A 137 21.36 1.90 -2.67
C GLN A 137 22.73 1.21 -2.69
N ASN A 138 22.85 0.04 -3.30
CA ASN A 138 24.10 -0.70 -3.39
C ASN A 138 25.16 0.00 -4.24
N SER A 139 24.75 0.66 -5.35
CA SER A 139 25.63 1.48 -6.18
C SER A 139 26.02 2.82 -5.54
N GLY A 140 25.35 3.19 -4.43
CA GLY A 140 25.53 4.51 -3.79
C GLY A 140 24.90 5.68 -4.57
N THR A 141 24.14 5.40 -5.63
CA THR A 141 23.45 6.43 -6.44
C THR A 141 22.48 7.24 -5.59
N PHE A 142 21.72 6.54 -4.72
CA PHE A 142 20.85 7.17 -3.73
C PHE A 142 21.05 6.53 -2.37
N ARG A 143 21.62 7.28 -1.43
CA ARG A 143 21.80 6.82 -0.05
C ARG A 143 20.49 6.76 0.74
N GLY A 144 19.57 7.69 0.46
CA GLY A 144 18.27 7.77 1.13
C GLY A 144 17.22 6.87 0.47
N LYS A 145 16.49 6.10 1.27
CA LYS A 145 15.41 5.20 0.83
C LYS A 145 14.35 5.92 -0.01
N TYR A 146 13.94 7.11 0.40
CA TYR A 146 12.93 7.92 -0.30
C TYR A 146 13.35 8.23 -1.74
N GLN A 147 14.59 8.67 -1.96
CA GLN A 147 15.06 9.02 -3.30
C GLN A 147 15.21 7.79 -4.19
N ALA A 148 15.68 6.67 -3.63
CA ALA A 148 15.76 5.40 -4.33
C ALA A 148 14.37 4.91 -4.74
N LEU A 149 13.39 4.92 -3.80
CA LEU A 149 12.01 4.52 -4.06
C LEU A 149 11.34 5.42 -5.10
N LYS A 150 11.48 6.75 -4.96
CA LYS A 150 10.97 7.73 -5.92
C LYS A 150 11.46 7.45 -7.33
N LYS A 151 12.75 7.17 -7.50
CA LYS A 151 13.36 6.87 -8.81
C LYS A 151 12.91 5.51 -9.32
N ALA A 152 12.76 4.51 -8.44
CA ALA A 152 12.28 3.18 -8.81
C ALA A 152 10.85 3.21 -9.33
N ILE A 153 9.94 3.94 -8.66
CA ILE A 153 8.56 4.14 -9.14
C ILE A 153 8.56 4.82 -10.51
N LYS A 154 9.38 5.87 -10.69
CA LYS A 154 9.49 6.51 -12.02
C LYS A 154 9.96 5.54 -13.09
N ASN A 155 10.87 4.62 -12.77
CA ASN A 155 11.34 3.63 -13.74
C ASN A 155 10.25 2.67 -14.19
N VAL A 156 9.34 2.26 -13.27
CA VAL A 156 8.17 1.45 -13.65
C VAL A 156 7.33 2.19 -14.69
N PHE A 157 7.13 3.50 -14.51
CA PHE A 157 6.48 4.34 -15.51
C PHE A 157 7.22 4.35 -16.84
N ASP A 158 8.52 4.59 -16.79
CA ASP A 158 9.36 4.69 -18.01
C ASP A 158 9.42 3.34 -18.76
N SER A 159 9.24 2.21 -18.06
CA SER A 159 9.30 0.85 -18.65
C SER A 159 7.96 0.36 -19.21
N HIS A 160 6.84 0.81 -18.64
CA HIS A 160 5.49 0.32 -18.97
C HIS A 160 4.62 1.42 -19.61
N HIS A 161 5.08 2.02 -20.72
CA HIS A 161 4.52 3.25 -21.32
C HIS A 161 3.06 3.24 -21.77
N SER A 162 2.41 2.08 -21.94
CA SER A 162 1.18 2.05 -22.74
C SER A 162 -0.11 2.22 -21.97
N THR A 163 -0.20 1.75 -20.74
CA THR A 163 -1.35 1.99 -19.84
C THR A 163 -0.96 1.65 -18.43
N ILE A 164 -0.87 2.69 -17.61
CA ILE A 164 -0.50 2.55 -16.21
C ILE A 164 -1.50 3.31 -15.34
N ASN A 165 -2.12 2.62 -14.40
CA ASN A 165 -2.87 3.20 -13.31
C ASN A 165 -2.25 2.70 -12.02
N LEU A 166 -1.71 3.62 -11.22
CA LEU A 166 -0.77 3.24 -10.18
C LEU A 166 -1.05 4.01 -8.88
N ASN A 167 -1.98 3.51 -8.09
CA ASN A 167 -2.10 3.94 -6.70
C ASN A 167 -1.35 2.95 -5.83
N LEU A 168 -0.32 3.39 -5.14
CA LEU A 168 0.53 2.55 -4.29
C LEU A 168 0.46 2.99 -2.85
N LEU A 169 0.40 2.02 -1.96
CA LEU A 169 0.82 2.13 -0.57
C LEU A 169 2.00 1.20 -0.37
N ILE A 170 3.11 1.74 0.14
CA ILE A 170 4.33 1.00 0.41
C ILE A 170 4.78 1.34 1.83
N SER A 171 5.27 0.36 2.58
CA SER A 171 5.85 0.62 3.90
C SER A 171 7.06 -0.27 4.16
N ASP A 172 8.03 0.26 4.91
CA ASP A 172 9.17 -0.48 5.45
C ASP A 172 9.10 -0.63 6.99
N GLY A 173 7.90 -0.43 7.55
CA GLY A 173 7.65 -0.45 8.99
C GLY A 173 7.93 0.89 9.68
N ASN A 174 8.86 1.70 9.20
CA ASN A 174 9.13 3.03 9.75
C ASN A 174 8.36 4.13 9.00
N MET A 175 8.29 4.01 7.69
CA MET A 175 7.65 4.98 6.81
C MET A 175 6.46 4.35 6.11
N LEU A 176 5.44 5.16 5.88
CA LEU A 176 4.38 4.87 4.92
C LEU A 176 4.54 5.81 3.73
N TYR A 177 4.61 5.22 2.54
CA TYR A 177 4.68 5.94 1.28
C TYR A 177 3.37 5.78 0.52
N ALA A 178 2.87 6.87 -0.06
CA ALA A 178 1.69 6.84 -0.92
C ALA A 178 1.98 7.53 -2.26
N PHE A 179 1.65 6.86 -3.34
CA PHE A 179 1.74 7.40 -4.69
C PHE A 179 0.39 7.33 -5.38
N ASN A 180 -0.14 8.48 -5.83
CA ASN A 180 -1.45 8.61 -6.44
C ASN A 180 -1.32 8.92 -7.93
N HIS A 181 -1.57 7.92 -8.81
CA HIS A 181 -1.59 8.11 -10.26
C HIS A 181 -2.76 7.40 -10.93
N TYR A 182 -3.90 7.37 -10.31
CA TYR A 182 -5.11 6.80 -10.92
C TYR A 182 -6.24 7.83 -10.89
N SER A 183 -6.39 8.61 -11.96
CA SER A 183 -7.33 9.74 -12.00
C SER A 183 -8.79 9.35 -11.78
N ALA A 184 -9.20 8.17 -12.25
CA ALA A 184 -10.57 7.68 -12.05
C ALA A 184 -10.83 7.19 -10.61
N LYS A 185 -9.77 7.02 -9.80
CA LYS A 185 -9.86 6.58 -8.43
C LYS A 185 -8.81 7.28 -7.56
N PRO A 186 -9.05 8.54 -7.18
CA PRO A 186 -8.10 9.29 -6.37
C PRO A 186 -7.89 8.64 -5.01
N MET A 187 -6.77 8.93 -4.38
CA MET A 187 -6.51 8.62 -2.99
C MET A 187 -6.76 9.86 -2.14
N TYR A 188 -7.34 9.65 -0.98
CA TYR A 188 -7.65 10.66 0.02
C TYR A 188 -6.77 10.46 1.25
N MET A 189 -6.54 11.54 1.97
CA MET A 189 -5.81 11.56 3.22
C MET A 189 -6.64 12.23 4.30
N LEU A 190 -6.67 11.66 5.49
CA LEU A 190 -7.25 12.24 6.69
C LEU A 190 -6.18 12.42 7.75
N ARG A 191 -6.08 13.62 8.31
CA ARG A 191 -5.18 13.92 9.44
C ARG A 191 -5.97 13.90 10.73
N ARG A 192 -5.56 13.07 11.68
CA ARG A 192 -6.07 13.07 13.04
C ARG A 192 -5.08 13.73 13.98
N SER A 193 -5.59 14.61 14.83
CA SER A 193 -4.76 15.37 15.77
C SER A 193 -4.09 14.46 16.80
N LYS A 194 -3.05 14.97 17.48
CA LYS A 194 -2.32 14.27 18.55
C LYS A 194 -3.24 13.83 19.72
N SER A 195 -4.35 14.53 19.94
CA SER A 195 -5.38 14.10 20.92
C SER A 195 -6.10 12.80 20.53
N TYR A 196 -5.95 12.33 19.29
CA TYR A 196 -6.44 11.07 18.76
C TYR A 196 -5.28 10.15 18.28
N GLY A 197 -4.12 10.18 18.97
CA GLY A 197 -2.98 9.37 18.66
C GLY A 197 -2.07 9.89 17.55
N GLY A 198 -2.37 11.06 16.94
CA GLY A 198 -1.56 11.66 15.88
C GLY A 198 -1.40 10.73 14.68
N ALA A 199 -2.44 10.60 13.84
CA ALA A 199 -2.42 9.66 12.73
C ALA A 199 -2.69 10.34 11.39
N ILE A 200 -2.11 9.78 10.33
CA ILE A 200 -2.53 10.00 8.95
C ILE A 200 -3.11 8.70 8.42
N LEU A 201 -4.37 8.80 7.97
CA LEU A 201 -5.06 7.73 7.26
C LEU A 201 -5.06 8.05 5.77
N ILE A 202 -4.88 7.03 4.95
CA ILE A 202 -4.97 7.11 3.49
C ILE A 202 -5.99 6.10 3.02
N SER A 203 -6.86 6.47 2.08
CA SER A 203 -7.81 5.54 1.50
C SER A 203 -8.21 5.96 0.08
N THR A 204 -8.63 5.00 -0.73
CA THR A 204 -9.28 5.24 -2.02
C THR A 204 -10.77 5.64 -1.87
N LYS A 205 -11.23 5.77 -0.63
CA LYS A 205 -12.59 6.20 -0.24
C LYS A 205 -12.53 7.10 0.98
N GLU A 206 -13.39 8.09 1.02
CA GLU A 206 -13.68 8.82 2.26
C GLU A 206 -14.51 7.88 3.15
N LEU A 207 -13.88 7.38 4.22
CA LEU A 207 -14.51 6.35 5.08
C LEU A 207 -15.46 6.95 6.12
N THR A 208 -15.33 8.24 6.39
CA THR A 208 -16.09 8.95 7.42
C THR A 208 -16.45 10.34 6.92
N GLU A 209 -17.36 11.03 7.61
CA GLU A 209 -17.73 12.44 7.31
C GLU A 209 -16.69 13.46 7.81
N GLU A 210 -15.48 13.01 8.14
CA GLU A 210 -14.35 13.87 8.51
C GLU A 210 -13.78 14.58 7.26
N ASN A 211 -12.88 15.54 7.45
CA ASN A 211 -12.32 16.33 6.35
C ASN A 211 -11.18 15.58 5.64
N TRP A 212 -11.55 14.74 4.67
CA TRP A 212 -10.60 14.04 3.81
C TRP A 212 -10.09 14.98 2.70
N GLU A 213 -8.79 15.00 2.50
CA GLU A 213 -8.11 15.79 1.47
C GLU A 213 -7.63 14.87 0.34
N VAL A 214 -7.81 15.26 -0.92
CA VAL A 214 -7.24 14.50 -2.05
C VAL A 214 -5.72 14.60 -2.03
N ILE A 215 -5.04 13.45 -2.10
CA ILE A 215 -3.58 13.40 -2.27
C ILE A 215 -3.24 13.92 -3.67
N PRO A 216 -2.34 14.91 -3.80
CA PRO A 216 -1.97 15.46 -5.11
C PRO A 216 -1.47 14.36 -6.05
N LYS A 217 -1.98 14.39 -7.30
CA LYS A 217 -1.63 13.43 -8.33
C LYS A 217 -0.14 13.49 -8.69
N ASP A 218 0.40 12.33 -9.10
CA ASP A 218 1.76 12.15 -9.62
C ASP A 218 2.88 12.46 -8.59
N ARG A 219 2.54 12.52 -7.31
CA ARG A 219 3.48 12.82 -6.24
C ARG A 219 3.63 11.66 -5.27
N LEU A 220 4.86 11.46 -4.82
CA LEU A 220 5.16 10.52 -3.75
C LEU A 220 5.11 11.25 -2.41
N LEU A 221 4.19 10.83 -1.57
CA LEU A 221 4.05 11.26 -0.18
C LEU A 221 4.81 10.29 0.73
N CYS A 222 5.58 10.83 1.68
CA CYS A 222 6.28 10.07 2.71
C CYS A 222 5.76 10.51 4.08
N ILE A 223 5.33 9.57 4.87
CA ILE A 223 4.71 9.78 6.19
C ILE A 223 5.51 9.00 7.22
N ASN A 224 5.79 9.63 8.36
CA ASN A 224 6.48 9.04 9.50
C ASN A 224 5.71 9.38 10.77
N ASN A 225 5.38 8.38 11.56
CA ASN A 225 4.72 8.56 12.86
C ASN A 225 3.51 9.54 12.80
N GLY A 226 2.66 9.39 11.78
CA GLY A 226 1.46 10.22 11.62
C GLY A 226 1.72 11.66 11.17
N GLU A 227 2.93 11.99 10.70
CA GLU A 227 3.29 13.30 10.16
C GLU A 227 3.85 13.19 8.73
N ILE A 228 3.52 14.18 7.88
CA ILE A 228 4.09 14.24 6.53
C ILE A 228 5.53 14.75 6.64
N GLU A 229 6.47 13.94 6.19
CA GLU A 229 7.87 14.31 6.09
C GLU A 229 8.21 14.95 4.74
N ILE A 230 7.72 14.34 3.66
CA ILE A 230 8.07 14.77 2.31
C ILE A 230 6.86 14.61 1.38
N LEU A 231 6.63 15.59 0.55
CA LEU A 231 5.80 15.51 -0.64
C LEU A 231 6.65 15.88 -1.84
N SER A 232 6.80 14.98 -2.81
CA SER A 232 7.64 15.23 -3.98
C SER A 232 7.05 16.30 -4.91
N SER A 233 7.89 16.85 -5.81
CA SER A 233 7.41 17.34 -7.10
C SER A 233 6.77 16.18 -7.90
N PRO A 234 5.95 16.44 -8.93
CA PRO A 234 5.42 15.38 -9.79
C PRO A 234 6.54 14.48 -10.35
N LEU A 235 6.28 13.18 -10.40
CA LEU A 235 7.23 12.17 -10.93
C LEU A 235 7.06 11.97 -12.44
N VAL A 236 5.83 12.20 -12.90
CA VAL A 236 5.40 12.00 -14.29
C VAL A 236 4.50 13.14 -14.73
#